data_22494a5880169a575765887701bd1947
#
_entry.id   22494a5880169a575765887701bd1947
#
_cell.length_a   1.000
_cell.length_b   1.000
_cell.length_c   1.000
_cell.angle_alpha   90.00
_cell.angle_beta   90.00
_cell.angle_gamma   90.00
#
_symmetry.space_group_name_H-M   'P 1'
#
loop_
_entity.id
_entity.type
_entity.pdbx_description
1 polymer ?
#
loop_
_entity_poly.entity_id
_entity_poly.type
_entity_poly.pdbx_seq_one_letter_code
_entity_poly.pdbx_strand_id
1 'polypeptide(L)' 'MKDVVDILMKRDGITKEEAEELIAECVEALAEGDFDAMLEYLGLEDDYIFDII' A
#
# COMPACT_ATOMS: atom_id res chain seq x y z
N MET A 1 0.91 8.85 2.13
CA MET A 1 0.98 8.15 0.82
C MET A 1 2.36 8.22 0.18
N LYS A 2 2.98 9.36 0.21
CA LYS A 2 4.28 9.55 -0.42
C LYS A 2 5.35 8.58 0.08
N ASP A 3 5.39 8.35 1.38
CA ASP A 3 6.38 7.45 1.97
C ASP A 3 6.15 6.00 1.55
N VAL A 4 4.89 5.60 1.48
CA VAL A 4 4.55 4.23 1.06
C VAL A 4 4.91 4.01 -0.40
N VAL A 5 4.63 4.99 -1.26
CA VAL A 5 5.02 4.91 -2.67
C VAL A 5 6.52 4.74 -2.81
N ASP A 6 7.29 5.55 -2.09
CA ASP A 6 8.75 5.46 -2.14
C ASP A 6 9.26 4.10 -1.67
N ILE A 7 8.69 3.57 -0.60
CA ILE A 7 9.07 2.26 -0.08
C ILE A 7 8.83 1.17 -1.12
N LEU A 8 7.65 1.17 -1.73
CA LEU A 8 7.32 0.17 -2.74
C LEU A 8 8.21 0.25 -3.97
N MET A 9 8.49 1.46 -4.43
CA MET A 9 9.34 1.65 -5.59
C MET A 9 10.76 1.14 -5.34
N LYS A 10 11.31 1.42 -4.17
CA LYS A 10 12.68 1.02 -3.84
C LYS A 10 12.77 -0.46 -3.51
N ARG A 11 11.81 -0.97 -2.76
CA ARG A 11 11.83 -2.36 -2.32
C ARG A 11 11.57 -3.33 -3.47
N ASP A 12 10.56 -3.03 -4.27
CA ASP A 12 10.09 -3.93 -5.31
C ASP A 12 10.58 -3.59 -6.71
N GLY A 13 11.24 -2.44 -6.86
CA GLY A 13 11.74 -2.02 -8.17
C GLY A 13 10.63 -1.70 -9.17
N ILE A 14 9.50 -1.24 -8.69
CA ILE A 14 8.34 -0.92 -9.54
C ILE A 14 8.24 0.58 -9.78
N THR A 15 7.41 0.96 -10.77
CA THR A 15 7.19 2.36 -11.08
C THR A 15 6.24 2.99 -10.06
N LYS A 16 6.18 4.32 -10.06
CA LYS A 16 5.25 5.05 -9.22
C LYS A 16 3.81 4.67 -9.54
N GLU A 17 3.48 4.51 -10.81
CA GLU A 17 2.13 4.13 -11.23
C GLU A 17 1.75 2.75 -10.71
N GLU A 18 2.67 1.82 -10.76
CA GLU A 18 2.42 0.48 -10.24
C GLU A 18 2.25 0.50 -8.73
N ALA A 19 3.06 1.30 -8.02
CA ALA A 19 2.93 1.45 -6.59
C ALA A 19 1.58 2.05 -6.21
N GLU A 20 1.14 3.08 -6.92
CA GLU A 20 -0.15 3.70 -6.67
C GLU A 20 -1.31 2.73 -6.91
N GLU A 21 -1.18 1.88 -7.91
CA GLU A 21 -2.18 0.87 -8.22
C GLU A 21 -2.31 -0.14 -7.08
N LEU A 22 -1.18 -0.60 -6.55
CA LEU A 22 -1.18 -1.50 -5.41
C LEU A 22 -1.83 -0.86 -4.18
N ILE A 23 -1.52 0.41 -3.95
CA ILE A 23 -2.10 1.15 -2.83
C ILE A 23 -3.61 1.26 -3.00
N ALA A 24 -4.08 1.55 -4.21
CA ALA A 24 -5.50 1.65 -4.49
C ALA A 24 -6.23 0.34 -4.20
N GLU A 25 -5.65 -0.78 -4.59
CA GLU A 25 -6.22 -2.10 -4.30
C GLU A 25 -6.27 -2.36 -2.81
N CYS A 26 -5.21 -1.97 -2.11
CA CYS A 26 -5.15 -2.12 -0.66
C CYS A 26 -6.25 -1.29 0.03
N VAL A 27 -6.44 -0.05 -0.40
CA VAL A 27 -7.45 0.83 0.18
C VAL A 27 -8.85 0.26 -0.05
N GLU A 28 -9.12 -0.28 -1.24
CA GLU A 28 -10.39 -0.91 -1.52
C GLU A 28 -10.64 -2.11 -0.61
N ALA A 29 -9.62 -2.93 -0.42
CA ALA A 29 -9.74 -4.09 0.46
C ALA A 29 -10.01 -3.67 1.90
N LEU A 30 -9.34 -2.63 2.37
CA LEU A 30 -9.56 -2.09 3.71
C LEU A 30 -11.01 -1.60 3.87
N ALA A 31 -11.54 -0.95 2.84
CA ALA A 31 -12.92 -0.46 2.86
C ALA A 31 -13.93 -1.61 2.91
N GLU A 32 -13.58 -2.76 2.39
CA GLU A 32 -14.44 -3.94 2.42
C GLU A 32 -14.32 -4.73 3.72
N GLY A 33 -13.42 -4.32 4.61
CA GLY A 33 -13.25 -4.96 5.90
C GLY A 33 -12.04 -5.90 6.00
N ASP A 34 -11.19 -5.91 5.01
CA ASP A 34 -9.98 -6.74 5.03
C ASP A 34 -8.89 -6.00 5.80
N PHE A 35 -8.83 -6.22 7.11
CA PHE A 35 -7.89 -5.50 7.96
C PHE A 35 -6.45 -5.95 7.82
N ASP A 36 -6.20 -7.04 7.10
CA ASP A 36 -4.85 -7.53 6.83
C ASP A 36 -4.33 -7.05 5.47
N ALA A 37 -5.08 -6.18 4.79
CA ALA A 37 -4.74 -5.73 3.45
C ALA A 37 -3.35 -5.10 3.34
N MET A 38 -2.95 -4.32 4.34
CA MET A 38 -1.62 -3.71 4.33
C MET A 38 -0.53 -4.77 4.22
N LEU A 39 -0.66 -5.84 4.99
CA LEU A 39 0.31 -6.92 4.97
C LEU A 39 0.19 -7.74 3.69
N GLU A 40 -1.02 -8.06 3.26
CA GLU A 40 -1.26 -8.92 2.11
C GLU A 40 -0.87 -8.27 0.78
N TYR A 41 -1.23 -7.01 0.58
CA TYR A 41 -0.99 -6.33 -0.70
C TYR A 41 0.34 -5.61 -0.74
N LEU A 42 0.73 -5.00 0.36
CA LEU A 42 1.92 -4.15 0.38
C LEU A 42 3.08 -4.75 1.17
N GLY A 43 2.81 -5.73 2.04
CA GLY A 43 3.83 -6.29 2.91
C GLY A 43 4.32 -5.30 3.96
N LEU A 44 3.48 -4.35 4.34
CA LEU A 44 3.81 -3.31 5.30
C LEU A 44 2.97 -3.47 6.56
N GLU A 45 3.46 -2.89 7.66
CA GLU A 45 2.76 -2.92 8.92
C GLU A 45 1.56 -1.96 8.91
N ASP A 46 0.62 -2.19 9.81
CA ASP A 46 -0.60 -1.39 9.90
C ASP A 46 -0.33 0.09 10.17
N ASP A 47 0.82 0.42 10.72
CA ASP A 47 1.19 1.81 11.00
C ASP A 47 1.18 2.67 9.73
N TYR A 48 1.39 2.06 8.58
CA TYR A 48 1.40 2.77 7.31
C TYR A 48 0.02 3.09 6.77
N ILE A 49 -1.04 2.60 7.41
CA ILE A 49 -2.42 2.88 6.99
C ILE A 49 -2.67 4.40 6.93
N PHE A 50 -2.14 5.13 7.90
CA PHE A 50 -2.36 6.57 7.97
C PHE A 50 -1.69 7.34 6.84
N ASP A 51 -0.75 6.71 6.15
CA ASP A 51 -0.10 7.31 4.99
C ASP A 51 -0.94 7.19 3.72
N ILE A 52 -1.83 6.22 3.65
CA ILE A 52 -2.56 5.93 2.41
C ILE A 52 -4.04 6.29 2.48
N ILE A 53 -4.55 6.59 3.66
CA ILE A 53 -5.92 7.05 3.81
C ILE A 53 -5.97 8.50 4.25
#